data_3f0b1da315328f76b096e4a88caf45d8
#
_entry.id   3f0b1da315328f76b096e4a88caf45d8
#
_cell.length_a   1.000
_cell.length_b   1.000
_cell.length_c   1.000
_cell.angle_alpha   90.00
_cell.angle_beta   90.00
_cell.angle_gamma   90.00
#
_symmetry.space_group_name_H-M   'P 1'
#
loop_
_entity.id
_entity.type
_entity.pdbx_description
1 polymer ?
#
loop_
_entity_poly.entity_id
_entity_poly.type
_entity_poly.pdbx_seq_one_letter_code
_entity_poly.pdbx_strand_id
1 'polypeptide(L)'
;RNGLKRVKRRSLQEFEIDPKHQNLVNVFQYMIGNTEYSLVNPEPKKDCCHNSDVLSATGEPPFTPLVFDFDFSGFVNAPYAQPNPRYPIPSVRHRFYKGLCDANDILPGTLQVFLNKKDNFYQIIDELEPLSRRSRNHVRSYLKSFYDTISDPALVKELLVDKCFVPAQTQP
;
A
#
# COMPACT_ATOMS: atom_id res chain seq x y z
N ARG A 1 8.91 -17.85 -14.45
CA ARG A 1 7.61 -17.90 -13.73
C ARG A 1 7.93 -18.16 -12.26
N ASN A 2 7.42 -17.32 -11.35
CA ASN A 2 7.78 -17.36 -9.92
C ASN A 2 7.10 -18.50 -9.13
N GLY A 3 6.44 -19.45 -9.81
CA GLY A 3 5.77 -20.59 -9.17
C GLY A 3 4.48 -20.24 -8.38
N LEU A 4 4.17 -18.96 -8.19
CA LEU A 4 2.99 -18.53 -7.47
C LEU A 4 1.71 -18.74 -8.29
N LYS A 5 0.65 -19.17 -7.61
CA LYS A 5 -0.70 -19.34 -8.16
C LYS A 5 -1.69 -18.52 -7.35
N ARG A 6 -2.72 -17.99 -8.04
CA ARG A 6 -3.83 -17.30 -7.38
C ARG A 6 -4.64 -18.28 -6.54
N VAL A 7 -4.91 -17.92 -5.31
CA VAL A 7 -5.74 -18.67 -4.37
C VAL A 7 -7.03 -17.89 -4.12
N LYS A 8 -8.17 -18.52 -4.34
CA LYS A 8 -9.47 -17.92 -4.01
C LYS A 8 -9.78 -18.14 -2.54
N ARG A 9 -10.04 -17.06 -1.81
CA ARG A 9 -10.41 -17.08 -0.39
C ARG A 9 -11.65 -16.21 -0.17
N ARG A 10 -12.54 -16.63 0.72
CA ARG A 10 -13.66 -15.80 1.19
C ARG A 10 -13.27 -14.99 2.42
N SER A 11 -12.40 -15.55 3.24
CA SER A 11 -11.86 -14.91 4.44
C SER A 11 -10.35 -15.06 4.43
N LEU A 12 -9.66 -14.07 4.92
CA LEU A 12 -8.21 -14.04 5.05
C LEU A 12 -7.84 -13.27 6.31
N GLN A 13 -7.10 -13.93 7.17
CA GLN A 13 -6.61 -13.36 8.42
C GLN A 13 -5.19 -12.81 8.21
N GLU A 14 -4.79 -11.87 9.08
CA GLU A 14 -3.48 -11.24 8.98
C GLU A 14 -2.32 -12.20 9.12
N PHE A 15 -2.40 -13.14 10.07
CA PHE A 15 -1.36 -14.13 10.32
C PHE A 15 -1.18 -15.13 9.17
N GLU A 16 -2.10 -15.17 8.20
CA GLU A 16 -2.00 -15.98 7.00
C GLU A 16 -1.15 -15.30 5.90
N ILE A 17 -0.84 -14.01 6.04
CA ILE A 17 -0.09 -13.24 5.03
C ILE A 17 1.38 -13.16 5.45
N ASP A 18 2.29 -13.20 4.46
CA ASP A 18 3.70 -12.90 4.69
C ASP A 18 3.85 -11.46 5.23
N PRO A 19 4.33 -11.26 6.48
CA PRO A 19 4.33 -9.96 7.12
C PRO A 19 5.27 -8.95 6.43
N LYS A 20 6.39 -9.42 5.86
CA LYS A 20 7.33 -8.54 5.15
C LYS A 20 6.72 -8.05 3.84
N HIS A 21 6.06 -8.95 3.11
CA HIS A 21 5.41 -8.58 1.87
C HIS A 21 4.19 -7.69 2.13
N GLN A 22 3.40 -7.99 3.17
CA GLN A 22 2.28 -7.14 3.61
C GLN A 22 2.73 -5.71 3.94
N ASN A 23 3.81 -5.58 4.72
CA ASN A 23 4.35 -4.28 5.07
C ASN A 23 4.87 -3.53 3.82
N LEU A 24 5.56 -4.23 2.91
CA LEU A 24 6.00 -3.67 1.63
C LEU A 24 4.83 -3.12 0.81
N VAL A 25 3.73 -3.86 0.71
CA VAL A 25 2.51 -3.44 0.00
C VAL A 25 1.87 -2.24 0.69
N ASN A 26 1.77 -2.23 2.02
CA ASN A 26 1.18 -1.12 2.75
C ASN A 26 1.99 0.19 2.58
N VAL A 27 3.32 0.11 2.59
CA VAL A 27 4.20 1.27 2.31
C VAL A 27 4.09 1.71 0.85
N PHE A 28 3.99 0.77 -0.10
CA PHE A 28 3.75 1.10 -1.51
C PHE A 28 2.42 1.83 -1.71
N GLN A 29 1.35 1.33 -1.11
CA GLN A 29 0.03 1.98 -1.18
C GLN A 29 0.03 3.36 -0.52
N TYR A 30 0.75 3.52 0.59
CA TYR A 30 0.98 4.84 1.19
C TYR A 30 1.78 5.76 0.25
N MET A 31 2.81 5.26 -0.42
CA MET A 31 3.60 6.03 -1.39
C MET A 31 2.72 6.62 -2.49
N ILE A 32 1.86 5.81 -3.07
CA ILE A 32 0.96 6.25 -4.15
C ILE A 32 -0.33 6.93 -3.63
N GLY A 33 -0.59 6.90 -2.32
CA GLY A 33 -1.79 7.48 -1.71
C GLY A 33 -3.07 6.75 -2.11
N ASN A 34 -3.01 5.41 -2.17
CA ASN A 34 -4.18 4.59 -2.45
C ASN A 34 -4.77 4.04 -1.15
N THR A 35 -6.07 4.22 -0.95
CA THR A 35 -6.83 3.68 0.19
C THR A 35 -7.88 2.65 -0.24
N GLU A 36 -8.07 2.46 -1.54
CA GLU A 36 -9.05 1.57 -2.17
C GLU A 36 -8.54 0.12 -2.29
N TYR A 37 -8.00 -0.44 -1.21
CA TYR A 37 -7.55 -1.83 -1.16
C TYR A 37 -7.80 -2.46 0.20
N SER A 38 -7.88 -3.78 0.25
CA SER A 38 -7.79 -4.56 1.49
C SER A 38 -6.92 -5.79 1.26
N LEU A 39 -6.08 -6.12 2.24
CA LEU A 39 -5.23 -7.32 2.22
C LEU A 39 -5.81 -8.43 3.07
N VAL A 40 -6.76 -8.11 3.94
CA VAL A 40 -7.43 -9.04 4.84
C VAL A 40 -8.95 -8.85 4.74
N ASN A 41 -9.68 -9.90 5.01
CA ASN A 41 -11.12 -9.88 5.18
C ASN A 41 -11.49 -10.91 6.26
N PRO A 42 -11.65 -10.48 7.52
CA PRO A 42 -12.04 -11.37 8.60
C PRO A 42 -13.49 -11.84 8.49
N GLU A 43 -14.33 -11.16 7.71
CA GLU A 43 -15.74 -11.51 7.56
C GLU A 43 -15.97 -12.41 6.33
N PRO A 44 -16.47 -13.65 6.50
CA PRO A 44 -16.64 -14.60 5.40
C PRO A 44 -17.79 -14.28 4.43
N LYS A 45 -18.48 -13.15 4.61
CA LYS A 45 -19.67 -12.77 3.83
C LYS A 45 -19.37 -12.26 2.42
N LYS A 46 -18.12 -11.88 2.14
CA LYS A 46 -17.69 -11.39 0.82
C LYS A 46 -16.36 -12.06 0.45
N ASP A 47 -16.09 -12.18 -0.83
CA ASP A 47 -14.80 -12.69 -1.27
C ASP A 47 -13.68 -11.72 -0.83
N CYS A 48 -12.59 -12.26 -0.31
CA CYS A 48 -11.35 -11.51 -0.09
C CYS A 48 -10.64 -11.34 -1.44
N CYS A 49 -10.02 -10.27 -1.72
CA CYS A 49 -9.89 -9.03 -1.01
C CYS A 49 -10.14 -7.90 -2.02
N HIS A 50 -10.33 -6.63 -1.56
CA HIS A 50 -10.62 -5.53 -2.48
C HIS A 50 -9.33 -5.04 -3.15
N ASN A 51 -9.31 -4.97 -4.48
CA ASN A 51 -8.18 -4.55 -5.32
C ASN A 51 -6.86 -5.28 -4.97
N SER A 52 -6.97 -6.54 -4.55
CA SER A 52 -5.81 -7.41 -4.33
C SER A 52 -6.15 -8.88 -4.59
N ASP A 53 -5.20 -9.59 -5.16
CA ASP A 53 -5.21 -11.05 -5.29
C ASP A 53 -4.34 -11.69 -4.22
N VAL A 54 -4.68 -12.90 -3.85
CA VAL A 54 -3.93 -13.72 -2.90
C VAL A 54 -3.15 -14.77 -3.68
N LEU A 55 -1.84 -14.79 -3.53
CA LEU A 55 -0.95 -15.72 -4.22
C LEU A 55 -0.28 -16.68 -3.23
N SER A 56 -0.05 -17.92 -3.67
CA SER A 56 0.75 -18.92 -2.94
C SER A 56 1.41 -19.89 -3.92
N ALA A 57 2.56 -20.43 -3.56
CA ALA A 57 3.22 -21.50 -4.31
C ALA A 57 2.58 -22.87 -4.06
N THR A 58 2.08 -23.10 -2.84
CA THR A 58 1.54 -24.37 -2.37
C THR A 58 0.01 -24.40 -2.32
N GLY A 59 -0.64 -23.23 -2.30
CA GLY A 59 -2.06 -23.07 -1.99
C GLY A 59 -2.33 -22.78 -0.51
N GLU A 60 -1.29 -22.87 0.36
CA GLU A 60 -1.35 -22.68 1.80
C GLU A 60 -0.58 -21.42 2.22
N PRO A 61 -0.82 -20.90 3.47
CA PRO A 61 -0.04 -19.80 4.03
C PRO A 61 1.46 -20.12 4.14
N PRO A 62 2.33 -19.08 4.19
CA PRO A 62 1.99 -17.68 4.12
C PRO A 62 1.62 -17.23 2.70
N PHE A 63 0.61 -16.36 2.61
CA PHE A 63 0.15 -15.82 1.34
C PHE A 63 0.87 -14.52 0.97
N THR A 64 1.02 -14.30 -0.33
CA THR A 64 1.60 -13.08 -0.91
C THR A 64 0.49 -12.26 -1.57
N PRO A 65 0.11 -11.10 -1.03
CA PRO A 65 -0.86 -10.23 -1.67
C PRO A 65 -0.27 -9.55 -2.90
N LEU A 66 -1.03 -9.50 -3.99
CA LEU A 66 -0.73 -8.78 -5.21
C LEU A 66 -1.81 -7.72 -5.45
N VAL A 67 -1.46 -6.45 -5.28
CA VAL A 67 -2.39 -5.33 -5.44
C VAL A 67 -2.48 -4.88 -6.89
N PHE A 68 -3.65 -4.39 -7.28
CA PHE A 68 -3.96 -3.85 -8.60
C PHE A 68 -5.00 -2.74 -8.47
N ASP A 69 -5.33 -2.06 -9.59
CA ASP A 69 -6.32 -0.98 -9.66
C ASP A 69 -5.94 0.21 -8.77
N PHE A 70 -5.19 1.15 -9.35
CA PHE A 70 -4.65 2.32 -8.63
C PHE A 70 -5.26 3.64 -9.06
N ASP A 71 -6.37 3.62 -9.79
CA ASP A 71 -6.99 4.80 -10.38
C ASP A 71 -7.52 5.79 -9.32
N PHE A 72 -7.92 5.30 -8.13
CA PHE A 72 -8.30 6.12 -6.98
C PHE A 72 -7.11 6.59 -6.13
N SER A 73 -5.87 6.41 -6.59
CA SER A 73 -4.70 6.88 -5.85
C SER A 73 -4.46 8.38 -6.03
N GLY A 74 -3.88 9.00 -5.01
CA GLY A 74 -3.44 10.40 -5.09
C GLY A 74 -2.32 10.62 -6.11
N PHE A 75 -1.59 9.58 -6.47
CA PHE A 75 -0.56 9.57 -7.50
C PHE A 75 -1.18 9.75 -8.89
N VAL A 76 -2.25 9.05 -9.20
CA VAL A 76 -3.02 9.20 -10.46
C VAL A 76 -3.88 10.46 -10.42
N ASN A 77 -4.55 10.70 -9.30
CA ASN A 77 -5.44 11.84 -9.10
C ASN A 77 -6.49 11.98 -10.22
N ALA A 78 -7.16 10.87 -10.52
CA ALA A 78 -8.20 10.85 -11.55
C ALA A 78 -9.33 11.83 -11.23
N PRO A 79 -9.92 12.53 -12.22
CA PRO A 79 -10.96 13.55 -11.97
C PRO A 79 -12.21 13.01 -11.26
N TYR A 80 -12.48 11.73 -11.38
CA TYR A 80 -13.63 11.05 -10.75
C TYR A 80 -13.29 10.45 -9.38
N ALA A 81 -12.00 10.38 -9.00
CA ALA A 81 -11.59 9.75 -7.77
C ALA A 81 -12.06 10.57 -6.55
N GLN A 82 -12.72 9.91 -5.62
CA GLN A 82 -13.19 10.49 -4.37
C GLN A 82 -12.44 9.86 -3.19
N PRO A 83 -12.21 10.61 -2.09
CA PRO A 83 -11.61 10.04 -0.90
C PRO A 83 -12.52 8.96 -0.31
N ASN A 84 -11.91 7.88 0.17
CA ASN A 84 -12.66 6.80 0.83
C ASN A 84 -13.27 7.34 2.15
N PRO A 85 -14.61 7.32 2.30
CA PRO A 85 -15.29 7.93 3.46
C PRO A 85 -14.99 7.24 4.80
N ARG A 86 -14.35 6.08 4.78
CA ARG A 86 -13.91 5.38 6.00
C ARG A 86 -12.69 6.01 6.66
N TYR A 87 -11.98 6.89 5.95
CA TYR A 87 -10.75 7.50 6.43
C TYR A 87 -10.89 9.03 6.52
N PRO A 88 -10.29 9.67 7.51
CA PRO A 88 -10.37 11.12 7.71
C PRO A 88 -9.44 11.88 6.75
N ILE A 89 -9.60 11.67 5.45
CA ILE A 89 -8.82 12.32 4.40
C ILE A 89 -9.71 13.23 3.56
N PRO A 90 -9.36 14.51 3.37
CA PRO A 90 -10.18 15.48 2.65
C PRO A 90 -10.15 15.31 1.13
N SER A 91 -9.17 14.59 0.59
CA SER A 91 -9.07 14.26 -0.83
C SER A 91 -8.19 13.04 -1.05
N VAL A 92 -8.26 12.40 -2.24
CA VAL A 92 -7.40 11.27 -2.60
C VAL A 92 -5.91 11.61 -2.58
N ARG A 93 -5.55 12.88 -2.60
CA ARG A 93 -4.15 13.32 -2.51
C ARG A 93 -3.56 13.25 -1.10
N HIS A 94 -4.40 13.09 -0.07
CA HIS A 94 -3.92 12.91 1.30
C HIS A 94 -3.61 11.44 1.52
N ARG A 95 -2.38 11.18 1.97
CA ARG A 95 -1.97 9.82 2.30
C ARG A 95 -2.56 9.38 3.62
N PHE A 96 -2.93 8.13 3.68
CA PHE A 96 -3.37 7.47 4.90
C PHE A 96 -2.64 6.11 5.00
N TYR A 97 -1.91 5.90 6.10
CA TYR A 97 -1.18 4.66 6.31
C TYR A 97 -2.11 3.59 6.86
N LYS A 98 -2.11 2.42 6.22
CA LYS A 98 -2.92 1.25 6.60
C LYS A 98 -2.05 0.08 7.05
N GLY A 99 -0.77 0.33 7.33
CA GLY A 99 0.13 -0.70 7.87
C GLY A 99 -0.24 -1.08 9.30
N LEU A 100 0.06 -2.32 9.65
CA LEU A 100 -0.26 -2.90 10.95
C LEU A 100 0.74 -2.44 12.02
N CYS A 101 0.27 -2.23 13.25
CA CYS A 101 1.14 -1.90 14.38
C CYS A 101 2.11 -3.03 14.72
N ASP A 102 1.68 -4.29 14.55
CA ASP A 102 2.52 -5.46 14.77
C ASP A 102 3.69 -5.58 13.76
N ALA A 103 3.66 -4.78 12.68
CA ALA A 103 4.71 -4.72 11.68
C ALA A 103 5.64 -3.50 11.86
N ASN A 104 5.53 -2.75 12.98
CA ASN A 104 6.35 -1.56 13.21
C ASN A 104 7.85 -1.89 13.42
N ASP A 105 8.17 -3.08 13.88
CA ASP A 105 9.55 -3.56 14.05
C ASP A 105 10.27 -3.79 12.71
N ILE A 106 9.53 -4.20 11.67
CA ILE A 106 10.07 -4.42 10.31
C ILE A 106 9.94 -3.19 9.41
N LEU A 107 9.15 -2.18 9.80
CA LEU A 107 8.93 -0.96 9.02
C LEU A 107 10.23 -0.25 8.61
N PRO A 108 11.24 -0.04 9.49
CA PRO A 108 12.48 0.63 9.10
C PRO A 108 13.21 -0.07 7.93
N GLY A 109 13.25 -1.41 7.95
CA GLY A 109 13.82 -2.19 6.86
C GLY A 109 13.05 -2.03 5.55
N THR A 110 11.71 -1.97 5.63
CA THR A 110 10.86 -1.72 4.47
C THR A 110 11.08 -0.31 3.90
N LEU A 111 11.13 0.73 4.74
CA LEU A 111 11.40 2.10 4.30
C LEU A 111 12.76 2.22 3.60
N GLN A 112 13.77 1.48 4.10
CA GLN A 112 15.10 1.46 3.47
C GLN A 112 15.05 0.88 2.05
N VAL A 113 14.19 -0.12 1.77
CA VAL A 113 13.98 -0.63 0.40
C VAL A 113 13.49 0.49 -0.53
N PHE A 114 12.53 1.31 -0.08
CA PHE A 114 12.03 2.44 -0.89
C PHE A 114 13.09 3.53 -1.06
N LEU A 115 13.84 3.85 -0.02
CA LEU A 115 14.94 4.82 -0.10
C LEU A 115 15.99 4.38 -1.12
N ASN A 116 16.39 3.11 -1.11
CA ASN A 116 17.36 2.54 -2.04
C ASN A 116 16.86 2.51 -3.49
N LYS A 117 15.55 2.50 -3.71
CA LYS A 117 14.91 2.49 -5.03
C LYS A 117 14.43 3.87 -5.51
N LYS A 118 14.73 4.93 -4.76
CA LYS A 118 14.28 6.30 -5.06
C LYS A 118 14.55 6.71 -6.50
N ASP A 119 15.79 6.59 -6.92
CA ASP A 119 16.21 7.02 -8.26
C ASP A 119 15.54 6.19 -9.37
N ASN A 120 15.34 4.90 -9.14
CA ASN A 120 14.61 4.04 -10.08
C ASN A 120 13.16 4.51 -10.29
N PHE A 121 12.46 4.92 -9.20
CA PHE A 121 11.10 5.45 -9.34
C PHE A 121 11.07 6.76 -10.13
N TYR A 122 12.01 7.66 -9.88
CA TYR A 122 12.10 8.90 -10.67
C TYR A 122 12.46 8.64 -12.13
N GLN A 123 13.36 7.71 -12.38
CA GLN A 123 13.72 7.31 -13.75
C GLN A 123 12.50 6.77 -14.52
N ILE A 124 11.72 5.87 -13.92
CA ILE A 124 10.48 5.34 -14.54
C ILE A 124 9.54 6.49 -14.93
N ILE A 125 9.33 7.48 -14.03
CA ILE A 125 8.45 8.62 -14.29
C ILE A 125 9.01 9.47 -15.45
N ASP A 126 10.31 9.65 -15.52
CA ASP A 126 10.97 10.47 -16.53
C ASP A 126 10.96 9.81 -17.92
N GLU A 127 11.09 8.50 -17.97
CA GLU A 127 11.09 7.70 -19.20
C GLU A 127 9.66 7.43 -19.73
N LEU A 128 8.62 7.71 -18.96
CA LEU A 128 7.24 7.44 -19.38
C LEU A 128 6.77 8.47 -20.42
N GLU A 129 6.99 8.18 -21.70
CA GLU A 129 6.72 9.08 -22.83
C GLU A 129 5.29 9.67 -22.89
N PRO A 130 4.20 8.88 -22.61
CA PRO A 130 2.84 9.40 -22.69
C PRO A 130 2.51 10.50 -21.67
N LEU A 131 3.34 10.69 -20.63
CA LEU A 131 3.08 11.71 -19.63
C LEU A 131 3.40 13.12 -20.15
N SER A 132 2.40 14.01 -20.10
CA SER A 132 2.63 15.43 -20.32
C SER A 132 3.63 15.99 -19.31
N ARG A 133 4.34 17.08 -19.66
CA ARG A 133 5.24 17.77 -18.72
C ARG A 133 4.55 18.16 -17.41
N ARG A 134 3.29 18.63 -17.49
CA ARG A 134 2.48 19.00 -16.32
C ARG A 134 2.21 17.79 -15.43
N SER A 135 1.76 16.66 -16.01
CA SER A 135 1.50 15.42 -15.28
C SER A 135 2.76 14.87 -14.64
N ARG A 136 3.88 14.87 -15.38
CA ARG A 136 5.19 14.44 -14.88
C ARG A 136 5.62 15.25 -13.63
N ASN A 137 5.55 16.59 -13.71
CA ASN A 137 5.89 17.43 -12.57
C ASN A 137 4.98 17.20 -11.37
N HIS A 138 3.69 16.96 -11.60
CA HIS A 138 2.72 16.65 -10.57
C HIS A 138 3.05 15.33 -9.83
N VAL A 139 3.32 14.28 -10.61
CA VAL A 139 3.70 12.96 -10.10
C VAL A 139 5.02 13.02 -9.34
N ARG A 140 6.03 13.71 -9.90
CA ARG A 140 7.33 13.89 -9.22
C ARG A 140 7.20 14.63 -7.89
N SER A 141 6.41 15.70 -7.84
CA SER A 141 6.16 16.45 -6.61
C SER A 141 5.43 15.59 -5.56
N TYR A 142 4.48 14.79 -5.99
CA TYR A 142 3.77 13.85 -5.11
C TYR A 142 4.73 12.78 -4.57
N LEU A 143 5.55 12.19 -5.42
CA LEU A 143 6.57 11.23 -4.99
C LEU A 143 7.61 11.86 -4.05
N LYS A 144 8.03 13.12 -4.34
CA LYS A 144 8.95 13.85 -3.47
C LYS A 144 8.42 13.95 -2.04
N SER A 145 7.16 14.32 -1.84
CA SER A 145 6.58 14.43 -0.50
C SER A 145 6.54 13.10 0.26
N PHE A 146 6.45 11.96 -0.42
CA PHE A 146 6.63 10.66 0.22
C PHE A 146 8.05 10.47 0.73
N TYR A 147 9.06 10.77 -0.11
CA TYR A 147 10.46 10.65 0.29
C TYR A 147 10.85 11.64 1.39
N ASP A 148 10.31 12.86 1.38
CA ASP A 148 10.49 13.82 2.46
C ASP A 148 9.96 13.22 3.79
N THR A 149 8.78 12.57 3.76
CA THR A 149 8.21 11.89 4.94
C THR A 149 9.08 10.75 5.43
N ILE A 150 9.45 9.80 4.56
CA ILE A 150 10.16 8.60 5.01
C ILE A 150 11.65 8.83 5.33
N SER A 151 12.19 9.99 4.97
CA SER A 151 13.55 10.40 5.33
C SER A 151 13.61 11.16 6.66
N ASP A 152 12.48 11.54 7.23
CA ASP A 152 12.40 12.25 8.51
C ASP A 152 11.85 11.30 9.60
N PRO A 153 12.67 10.91 10.61
CA PRO A 153 12.23 10.02 11.66
C PRO A 153 11.03 10.53 12.48
N ALA A 154 10.88 11.85 12.62
CA ALA A 154 9.76 12.43 13.35
C ALA A 154 8.46 12.26 12.55
N LEU A 155 8.51 12.51 11.24
CA LEU A 155 7.36 12.29 10.34
C LEU A 155 7.02 10.80 10.19
N VAL A 156 8.01 9.92 10.14
CA VAL A 156 7.78 8.46 10.15
C VAL A 156 7.04 8.07 11.42
N LYS A 157 7.49 8.55 12.59
CA LYS A 157 6.81 8.27 13.85
C LYS A 157 5.37 8.78 13.83
N GLU A 158 5.17 10.05 13.51
CA GLU A 158 3.86 10.71 13.54
C GLU A 158 2.85 10.11 12.55
N LEU A 159 3.29 9.86 11.30
CA LEU A 159 2.39 9.56 10.17
C LEU A 159 2.27 8.06 9.86
N LEU A 160 3.22 7.23 10.30
CA LEU A 160 3.20 5.78 10.06
C LEU A 160 3.10 5.00 11.37
N VAL A 161 4.03 5.21 12.31
CA VAL A 161 4.09 4.40 13.55
C VAL A 161 2.90 4.70 14.46
N ASP A 162 2.62 5.99 14.74
CA ASP A 162 1.52 6.40 15.63
C ASP A 162 0.13 6.29 14.95
N LYS A 163 0.08 6.11 13.63
CA LYS A 163 -1.15 5.97 12.83
C LYS A 163 -1.35 4.56 12.27
N CYS A 164 -0.54 3.60 12.70
CA CYS A 164 -0.69 2.22 12.29
C CYS A 164 -2.07 1.67 12.68
N PHE A 165 -2.53 0.67 11.95
CA PHE A 165 -3.81 0.02 12.17
C PHE A 165 -3.69 -1.10 13.19
N VAL A 166 -4.58 -1.11 14.18
CA VAL A 166 -4.79 -2.24 15.08
C VAL A 166 -6.05 -2.93 14.61
N PRO A 167 -5.98 -4.18 14.13
CA PRO A 167 -7.17 -4.92 13.73
C PRO A 167 -8.11 -5.10 14.92
N ALA A 168 -9.41 -5.03 14.69
CA ALA A 168 -10.37 -5.48 15.69
C ALA A 168 -10.08 -6.96 15.98
N GLN A 169 -9.64 -7.26 17.20
CA GLN A 169 -9.49 -8.65 17.63
C GLN A 169 -10.84 -9.32 17.43
N THR A 170 -10.90 -10.33 16.59
CA THR A 170 -12.00 -11.28 16.62
C THR A 170 -11.97 -11.92 18.00
N GLN A 171 -12.88 -11.49 18.88
CA GLN A 171 -13.11 -12.19 20.15
C GLN A 171 -13.42 -13.65 19.83
N PRO A 172 -12.82 -14.59 20.53
CA PRO A 172 -13.07 -16.02 20.33
C PRO A 172 -14.53 -16.41 20.57
#